data_950fa2959938453ac68d6ba19adcff0f
#
_entry.id   950fa2959938453ac68d6ba19adcff0f
#
_cell.length_a   1.000
_cell.length_b   1.000
_cell.length_c   1.000
_cell.angle_alpha   90.00
_cell.angle_beta   90.00
_cell.angle_gamma   90.00
#
_symmetry.space_group_name_H-M   'P 1'
#
loop_
_entity.id
_entity.type
_entity.pdbx_description
1 polymer ?
#
loop_
_entity_poly.entity_id
_entity_poly.type
_entity_poly.pdbx_seq_one_letter_code
_entity_poly.pdbx_strand_id
1 'polypeptide(L)'
;MYIERSNSFLFSAPGRTEIGGNHTDHQQGCVLAAAVNLDTVAEVIVLDDPIIIVRSEGYPTVEVNLNNLDADPEERNTTTALVRGVASAFAQRGAALKGFLAKVNILLFLA
;
A
#
# COMPACT_ATOMS: atom_id res chain seq x y z
N MET A 1 10.57 5.15 -5.58
CA MET A 1 10.96 6.56 -5.84
C MET A 1 10.05 7.49 -5.07
N TYR A 2 10.60 8.58 -4.58
CA TYR A 2 9.88 9.52 -3.73
C TYR A 2 10.18 10.96 -4.15
N ILE A 3 9.14 11.76 -4.33
CA ILE A 3 9.24 13.19 -4.66
C ILE A 3 8.33 13.97 -3.73
N GLU A 4 8.87 14.97 -3.04
CA GLU A 4 8.10 15.87 -2.20
C GLU A 4 7.66 17.11 -3.00
N ARG A 5 6.39 17.43 -2.91
CA ARG A 5 5.81 18.68 -3.41
C ARG A 5 5.16 19.41 -2.25
N SER A 6 4.99 20.74 -2.34
CA SER A 6 4.64 21.63 -1.22
C SER A 6 3.71 21.08 -0.13
N ASN A 7 2.67 20.29 -0.46
CA ASN A 7 1.76 19.67 0.52
C ASN A 7 1.48 18.21 0.23
N SER A 8 2.24 17.62 -0.70
CA SER A 8 2.03 16.24 -1.07
C SER A 8 3.35 15.54 -1.35
N PHE A 9 3.28 14.21 -1.32
CA PHE A 9 4.42 13.33 -1.60
C PHE A 9 4.03 12.41 -2.74
N LEU A 10 4.94 12.15 -3.63
CA LEU A 10 4.74 11.24 -4.74
C LEU A 10 5.63 10.01 -4.55
N PHE A 11 5.02 8.85 -4.50
CA PHE A 11 5.70 7.56 -4.38
C PHE A 11 5.46 6.73 -5.62
N SER A 12 6.47 5.98 -6.04
CA SER A 12 6.36 5.07 -7.16
C SER A 12 6.98 3.73 -6.79
N ALA A 13 6.27 2.64 -7.10
CA ALA A 13 6.75 1.29 -6.90
C ALA A 13 6.48 0.46 -8.17
N PRO A 14 7.50 -0.22 -8.71
CA PRO A 14 7.29 -1.06 -9.88
C PRO A 14 6.47 -2.29 -9.56
N GLY A 15 5.67 -2.73 -10.53
CA GLY A 15 5.04 -4.03 -10.49
C GLY A 15 6.06 -5.13 -10.68
N ARG A 16 5.62 -6.36 -10.54
CA ARG A 16 6.46 -7.53 -10.74
C ARG A 16 5.74 -8.60 -11.56
N THR A 17 6.53 -9.45 -12.19
CA THR A 17 6.06 -10.72 -12.74
C THR A 17 6.78 -11.86 -12.08
N GLU A 18 6.08 -12.93 -11.76
CA GLU A 18 6.69 -14.16 -11.28
C GLU A 18 7.07 -15.02 -12.48
N ILE A 19 8.36 -15.37 -12.57
CA ILE A 19 8.90 -16.18 -13.66
C ILE A 19 8.74 -17.66 -13.33
N GLY A 20 8.83 -18.02 -12.03
CA GLY A 20 8.66 -19.39 -11.60
C GLY A 20 8.43 -19.49 -10.10
N GLY A 21 7.87 -20.59 -9.64
CA GLY A 21 7.63 -20.84 -8.23
C GLY A 21 6.42 -20.14 -7.63
N ASN A 22 5.45 -19.75 -8.44
CA ASN A 22 4.34 -18.88 -8.04
C ASN A 22 3.30 -19.53 -7.14
N HIS A 23 3.47 -20.61 -6.53
CA HIS A 23 2.59 -21.16 -5.48
C HIS A 23 3.38 -21.70 -4.30
N THR A 24 4.68 -21.47 -4.30
CA THR A 24 5.55 -22.00 -3.26
C THR A 24 5.86 -21.01 -2.15
N ASP A 25 5.59 -19.72 -2.34
CA ASP A 25 5.80 -18.67 -1.32
C ASP A 25 4.95 -18.94 -0.06
N HIS A 26 3.72 -19.42 -0.22
CA HIS A 26 2.85 -19.81 0.91
C HIS A 26 3.39 -20.99 1.70
N GLN A 27 4.27 -21.77 1.12
CA GLN A 27 4.84 -23.00 1.68
C GLN A 27 6.30 -22.86 2.02
N GLN A 28 6.78 -21.61 2.16
CA GLN A 28 8.18 -21.28 2.39
C GLN A 28 9.10 -21.72 1.24
N GLY A 29 8.56 -21.81 0.04
CA GLY A 29 9.33 -22.10 -1.16
C GLY A 29 10.05 -20.87 -1.71
N CYS A 30 10.82 -21.07 -2.75
CA CYS A 30 11.53 -20.00 -3.46
C CYS A 30 10.77 -19.59 -4.71
N VAL A 31 10.74 -18.28 -4.98
CA VAL A 31 10.14 -17.74 -6.19
C VAL A 31 11.19 -16.93 -6.96
N LEU A 32 11.04 -16.89 -8.27
CA LEU A 32 11.82 -16.01 -9.14
C LEU A 32 10.87 -14.98 -9.71
N ALA A 33 11.15 -13.72 -9.42
CA ALA A 33 10.32 -12.60 -9.88
C ALA A 33 11.19 -11.53 -10.52
N ALA A 34 10.61 -10.75 -11.41
CA ALA A 34 11.29 -9.62 -12.04
C ALA A 34 10.40 -8.38 -11.97
N ALA A 35 11.04 -7.22 -11.79
CA ALA A 35 10.34 -5.95 -11.88
C ALA A 35 9.92 -5.68 -13.33
N VAL A 36 8.77 -5.05 -13.50
CA VAL A 36 8.26 -4.67 -14.82
C VAL A 36 8.17 -3.15 -14.92
N ASN A 37 7.99 -2.62 -16.14
CA ASN A 37 7.87 -1.19 -16.38
C ASN A 37 6.45 -0.64 -16.20
N LEU A 38 5.66 -1.28 -15.36
CA LEU A 38 4.33 -0.85 -14.96
C LEU A 38 4.39 -0.47 -13.50
N ASP A 39 4.34 0.82 -13.22
CA ASP A 39 4.49 1.33 -11.86
C ASP A 39 3.15 1.66 -11.23
N THR A 40 3.04 1.41 -9.93
CA THR A 40 1.99 1.95 -9.11
C THR A 40 2.49 3.27 -8.53
N VAL A 41 1.75 4.34 -8.77
CA VAL A 41 2.09 5.69 -8.30
C VAL A 41 1.05 6.14 -7.30
N ALA A 42 1.51 6.63 -6.16
CA ALA A 42 0.65 7.17 -5.12
C ALA A 42 1.01 8.64 -4.84
N GLU A 43 0.01 9.51 -4.93
CA GLU A 43 0.10 10.86 -4.43
C GLU A 43 -0.47 10.88 -3.02
N VAL A 44 0.35 11.26 -2.03
CA VAL A 44 0.00 11.19 -0.62
C VAL A 44 -0.06 12.60 -0.03
N ILE A 45 -1.18 12.90 0.61
CA ILE A 45 -1.41 14.17 1.31
C ILE A 45 -1.57 13.85 2.79
N VAL A 46 -0.75 14.48 3.64
CA VAL A 46 -0.83 14.29 5.09
C VAL A 46 -2.09 14.97 5.63
N LEU A 47 -2.82 14.26 6.47
CA LEU A 47 -4.04 14.76 7.12
C LEU A 47 -3.78 15.01 8.61
N ASP A 48 -4.55 15.95 9.18
CA ASP A 48 -4.52 16.19 10.63
C ASP A 48 -5.32 15.14 11.40
N ASP A 49 -6.32 14.53 10.75
CA ASP A 49 -7.13 13.48 11.35
C ASP A 49 -6.39 12.14 11.38
N PRO A 50 -6.61 11.30 12.40
CA PRO A 50 -5.93 10.00 12.52
C PRO A 50 -6.60 8.93 11.65
N ILE A 51 -6.65 9.16 10.36
CA ILE A 51 -7.30 8.27 9.40
C ILE A 51 -6.43 8.10 8.15
N ILE A 52 -6.37 6.86 7.66
CA ILE A 52 -5.76 6.55 6.37
C ILE A 52 -6.88 6.36 5.35
N ILE A 53 -6.84 7.12 4.27
CA ILE A 53 -7.77 6.99 3.15
C ILE A 53 -6.98 6.65 1.91
N VAL A 54 -7.33 5.54 1.26
CA VAL A 54 -6.70 5.12 0.00
C VAL A 54 -7.76 5.08 -1.09
N ARG A 55 -7.54 5.84 -2.14
CA ARG A 55 -8.42 5.89 -3.32
C ARG A 55 -7.67 5.34 -4.52
N SER A 56 -8.23 4.31 -5.13
CA SER A 56 -7.73 3.73 -6.38
C SER A 56 -8.84 3.74 -7.40
N GLU A 57 -8.55 4.19 -8.62
CA GLU A 57 -9.54 4.18 -9.68
C GLU A 57 -10.03 2.77 -9.96
N GLY A 58 -11.35 2.59 -10.00
CA GLY A 58 -11.99 1.29 -10.23
C GLY A 58 -12.13 0.40 -9.01
N TYR A 59 -11.71 0.87 -7.83
CA TYR A 59 -11.78 0.09 -6.59
C TYR A 59 -12.49 0.89 -5.49
N PRO A 60 -13.12 0.22 -4.52
CA PRO A 60 -13.72 0.91 -3.38
C PRO A 60 -12.67 1.69 -2.60
N THR A 61 -13.07 2.83 -2.04
CA THR A 61 -12.22 3.62 -1.16
C THR A 61 -11.96 2.84 0.13
N VAL A 62 -10.70 2.81 0.54
CA VAL A 62 -10.27 2.19 1.79
C VAL A 62 -10.13 3.26 2.86
N GLU A 63 -10.71 3.02 4.04
CA GLU A 63 -10.57 3.89 5.20
C GLU A 63 -10.14 3.08 6.40
N VAL A 64 -9.08 3.52 7.08
CA VAL A 64 -8.56 2.87 8.28
C VAL A 64 -8.36 3.92 9.36
N ASN A 65 -9.01 3.73 10.51
CA ASN A 65 -8.82 4.60 11.66
C ASN A 65 -7.55 4.17 12.41
N LEU A 66 -6.61 5.10 12.57
CA LEU A 66 -5.35 4.82 13.26
C LEU A 66 -5.52 4.53 14.76
N ASN A 67 -6.66 4.88 15.34
CA ASN A 67 -6.97 4.54 16.72
C ASN A 67 -7.52 3.12 16.90
N ASN A 68 -7.78 2.42 15.79
CA ASN A 68 -8.27 1.05 15.80
C ASN A 68 -7.53 0.23 14.75
N LEU A 69 -6.39 -0.33 15.15
CA LEU A 69 -5.53 -1.13 14.28
C LEU A 69 -5.62 -2.64 14.59
N ASP A 70 -6.57 -3.06 15.41
CA ASP A 70 -6.77 -4.47 15.69
C ASP A 70 -7.33 -5.19 14.48
N ALA A 71 -6.92 -6.45 14.31
CA ALA A 71 -7.39 -7.27 13.21
C ALA A 71 -8.92 -7.46 13.29
N ASP A 72 -9.58 -7.28 12.15
CA ASP A 72 -11.01 -7.49 12.01
C ASP A 72 -11.24 -8.71 11.11
N PRO A 73 -11.82 -9.82 11.62
CA PRO A 73 -12.07 -10.99 10.81
C PRO A 73 -12.99 -10.75 9.61
N GLU A 74 -13.87 -9.76 9.69
CA GLU A 74 -14.78 -9.41 8.59
C GLU A 74 -14.04 -8.78 7.41
N GLU A 75 -12.87 -8.21 7.64
CA GLU A 75 -12.04 -7.61 6.60
C GLU A 75 -11.10 -8.60 5.92
N ARG A 76 -11.08 -9.86 6.32
CA ARG A 76 -10.13 -10.85 5.82
C ARG A 76 -10.09 -10.87 4.29
N ASN A 77 -8.88 -10.89 3.73
CA ASN A 77 -8.62 -10.89 2.28
C ASN A 77 -9.06 -9.62 1.55
N THR A 78 -9.17 -8.50 2.25
CA THR A 78 -9.47 -7.21 1.64
C THR A 78 -8.25 -6.28 1.66
N THR A 79 -8.29 -5.27 0.80
CA THR A 79 -7.26 -4.21 0.81
C THR A 79 -7.26 -3.45 2.13
N THR A 80 -8.42 -3.26 2.74
CA THR A 80 -8.54 -2.62 4.06
C THR A 80 -7.76 -3.38 5.11
N ALA A 81 -7.87 -4.71 5.14
CA ALA A 81 -7.10 -5.53 6.07
C ALA A 81 -5.59 -5.40 5.84
N LEU A 82 -5.16 -5.35 4.59
CA LEU A 82 -3.75 -5.18 4.25
C LEU A 82 -3.21 -3.84 4.76
N VAL A 83 -3.91 -2.74 4.51
CA VAL A 83 -3.51 -1.41 4.95
C VAL A 83 -3.48 -1.34 6.48
N ARG A 84 -4.51 -1.88 7.14
CA ARG A 84 -4.58 -1.93 8.61
C ARG A 84 -3.42 -2.74 9.19
N GLY A 85 -3.11 -3.88 8.59
CA GLY A 85 -2.02 -4.74 9.04
C GLY A 85 -0.65 -4.07 8.94
N VAL A 86 -0.38 -3.40 7.82
CA VAL A 86 0.87 -2.65 7.65
C VAL A 86 0.98 -1.51 8.66
N ALA A 87 -0.08 -0.73 8.85
CA ALA A 87 -0.09 0.34 9.85
C ALA A 87 0.13 -0.21 11.26
N SER A 88 -0.51 -1.32 11.61
CA SER A 88 -0.34 -1.98 12.90
C SER A 88 1.12 -2.42 13.11
N ALA A 89 1.75 -2.99 12.10
CA ALA A 89 3.14 -3.42 12.19
C ALA A 89 4.09 -2.25 12.47
N PHE A 90 3.89 -1.11 11.80
CA PHE A 90 4.68 0.09 12.06
C PHE A 90 4.43 0.65 13.45
N ALA A 91 3.18 0.67 13.90
CA ALA A 91 2.83 1.14 15.25
C ALA A 91 3.49 0.28 16.33
N GLN A 92 3.50 -1.05 16.16
CA GLN A 92 4.14 -1.97 17.10
C GLN A 92 5.65 -1.77 17.18
N ARG A 93 6.26 -1.21 16.15
CA ARG A 93 7.69 -0.89 16.13
C ARG A 93 8.00 0.52 16.62
N GLY A 94 7.01 1.21 17.17
CA GLY A 94 7.19 2.53 17.75
C GLY A 94 7.09 3.70 16.78
N ALA A 95 6.61 3.47 15.55
CA ALA A 95 6.43 4.56 14.60
C ALA A 95 5.28 5.47 15.03
N ALA A 96 5.48 6.79 14.91
CA ALA A 96 4.43 7.77 15.10
C ALA A 96 3.66 7.93 13.79
N LEU A 97 2.48 7.32 13.70
CA LEU A 97 1.68 7.33 12.49
C LEU A 97 0.83 8.59 12.41
N LYS A 98 0.77 9.17 11.21
CA LYS A 98 -0.13 10.26 10.89
C LYS A 98 -1.15 9.81 9.85
N GLY A 99 -2.34 10.40 9.88
CA GLY A 99 -3.32 10.18 8.84
C GLY A 99 -2.86 10.72 7.49
N PHE A 100 -3.31 10.10 6.44
CA PHE A 100 -3.02 10.56 5.08
C PHE A 100 -4.09 10.13 4.09
N LEU A 101 -4.18 10.85 2.99
CA LEU A 101 -4.97 10.49 1.82
C LEU A 101 -3.99 10.09 0.72
N ALA A 102 -4.14 8.88 0.21
CA ALA A 102 -3.36 8.38 -0.92
C ALA A 102 -4.27 8.20 -2.14
N LYS A 103 -3.89 8.83 -3.25
CA LYS A 103 -4.50 8.60 -4.56
C LYS A 103 -3.57 7.70 -5.35
N VAL A 104 -4.03 6.50 -5.68
CA VAL A 104 -3.20 5.44 -6.26
C VAL A 104 -3.62 5.18 -7.70
N ASN A 105 -2.66 5.17 -8.60
CA ASN A 105 -2.87 4.85 -10.01
C ASN A 105 -1.75 3.93 -10.50
N ILE A 106 -2.06 3.15 -11.52
CA ILE A 106 -1.07 2.33 -12.21
C ILE A 106 -0.70 3.04 -13.50
N LEU A 107 0.59 3.33 -13.67
CA LEU A 107 1.12 3.98 -14.85
C LEU A 107 2.07 3.05 -15.59
N LEU A 108 1.88 2.97 -16.91
CA LEU A 108 2.80 2.27 -17.79
C LEU A 108 3.87 3.26 -18.27
N PHE A 109 5.14 2.95 -17.98
CA PHE A 109 6.25 3.72 -18.52
C PHE A 109 6.70 3.11 -19.83
N LEU A 110 6.56 3.86 -20.90
CA LEU A 110 7.08 3.49 -22.21
C LEU A 110 8.51 4.01 -22.33
N ALA A 111 9.42 3.10 -22.32
CA ALA A 111 10.83 3.45 -22.48
C ALA A 111 11.15 3.81 -23.93
#